data_75d7079808f5bd81d2daab7ad2accea4
#
_entry.id   75d7079808f5bd81d2daab7ad2accea4
#
_cell.length_a   1.000
_cell.length_b   1.000
_cell.length_c   1.000
_cell.angle_alpha   90.00
_cell.angle_beta   90.00
_cell.angle_gamma   90.00
#
_symmetry.space_group_name_H-M   'P 1'
#
loop_
_entity.id
_entity.type
_entity.pdbx_description
1 polymer ?
#
loop_
_entity_poly.entity_id
_entity_poly.type
_entity_poly.pdbx_seq_one_letter_code
_entity_poly.pdbx_strand_id
1 'polypeptide(L)'
;MNEKTLYFAYGSNLNLDQMARRCPDAEPVGRVRLDGYRLAFRRTGGGYLTILPDKGNHVDGLLWKVSAQDEQALNHYEGFPHFYARRTVDVQGKGVGHQAMVYVMNAPYKDEPERPSRYYWNTVLEGCRQNGIPMQPMLEAWREAEQACRPQKHRDTFESPDR
;
A
#
# COMPACT_ATOMS: atom_id res chain seq x y z
N MET A 1 -24.36 -13.55 -12.32
CA MET A 1 -24.09 -12.28 -12.03
C MET A 1 -22.95 -12.17 -11.16
N ASN A 2 -21.97 -11.48 -11.56
CA ASN A 2 -20.78 -11.41 -10.78
C ASN A 2 -20.77 -10.12 -10.06
N GLU A 3 -20.91 -10.23 -8.75
CA GLU A 3 -20.82 -9.06 -7.94
C GLU A 3 -19.38 -8.72 -7.75
N LYS A 4 -19.06 -7.46 -7.73
CA LYS A 4 -17.70 -7.01 -7.50
C LYS A 4 -17.53 -6.59 -6.06
N THR A 5 -16.32 -6.80 -5.56
CA THR A 5 -15.93 -6.46 -4.19
C THR A 5 -15.18 -5.13 -4.21
N LEU A 6 -15.35 -4.35 -3.17
CA LEU A 6 -14.57 -3.11 -3.04
C LEU A 6 -13.22 -3.42 -2.38
N TYR A 7 -12.17 -2.84 -2.94
CA TYR A 7 -10.79 -3.08 -2.51
C TYR A 7 -10.08 -1.74 -2.35
N PHE A 8 -9.46 -1.56 -1.18
CA PHE A 8 -8.70 -0.34 -0.89
C PHE A 8 -7.22 -0.59 -1.17
N ALA A 9 -6.68 0.13 -2.13
CA ALA A 9 -5.27 0.03 -2.51
C ALA A 9 -4.50 1.23 -1.98
N TYR A 10 -3.32 0.99 -1.39
CA TYR A 10 -2.50 2.08 -0.84
C TYR A 10 -1.04 1.97 -1.29
N GLY A 11 -0.67 0.95 -2.01
CA GLY A 11 0.72 0.72 -2.43
C GLY A 11 0.85 0.55 -3.93
N SER A 12 1.46 -0.56 -4.37
CA SER A 12 1.71 -0.76 -5.80
C SER A 12 0.44 -0.81 -6.62
N ASN A 13 -0.68 -1.19 -6.03
CA ASN A 13 -1.95 -1.25 -6.75
C ASN A 13 -2.64 0.10 -6.89
N LEU A 14 -1.96 1.17 -6.49
CA LEU A 14 -2.32 2.51 -6.90
C LEU A 14 -1.93 2.73 -8.36
N ASN A 15 -0.95 1.96 -8.83
CA ASN A 15 -0.41 2.13 -10.18
C ASN A 15 -1.40 1.53 -11.18
N LEU A 16 -1.95 2.39 -12.04
CA LEU A 16 -3.01 1.98 -12.95
C LEU A 16 -2.52 0.95 -13.97
N ASP A 17 -1.27 1.07 -14.40
CA ASP A 17 -0.71 0.12 -15.36
C ASP A 17 -0.50 -1.25 -14.75
N GLN A 18 -0.06 -1.29 -13.49
CA GLN A 18 0.10 -2.56 -12.78
C GLN A 18 -1.26 -3.23 -12.60
N MET A 19 -2.25 -2.48 -12.17
CA MET A 19 -3.58 -3.04 -11.96
C MET A 19 -4.22 -3.51 -13.26
N ALA A 20 -4.00 -2.81 -14.36
CA ALA A 20 -4.56 -3.23 -15.64
C ALA A 20 -4.07 -4.61 -16.04
N ARG A 21 -2.82 -4.92 -15.70
CA ARG A 21 -2.27 -6.23 -16.01
C ARG A 21 -2.65 -7.29 -14.97
N ARG A 22 -2.67 -6.90 -13.70
CA ARG A 22 -2.92 -7.85 -12.62
C ARG A 22 -4.40 -8.19 -12.49
N CYS A 23 -5.25 -7.19 -12.65
CA CYS A 23 -6.68 -7.31 -12.42
C CYS A 23 -7.44 -6.67 -13.59
N PRO A 24 -7.57 -7.36 -14.71
CA PRO A 24 -8.15 -6.74 -15.91
C PRO A 24 -9.60 -6.32 -15.76
N ASP A 25 -10.34 -6.91 -14.83
CA ASP A 25 -11.73 -6.54 -14.63
C ASP A 25 -11.94 -5.41 -13.62
N ALA A 26 -10.86 -4.93 -13.03
CA ALA A 26 -10.96 -3.93 -11.96
C ALA A 26 -11.37 -2.57 -12.52
N GLU A 27 -12.22 -1.88 -11.76
CA GLU A 27 -12.68 -0.54 -12.13
C GLU A 27 -12.37 0.41 -11.00
N PRO A 28 -11.70 1.52 -11.25
CA PRO A 28 -11.44 2.48 -10.19
C PRO A 28 -12.72 3.23 -9.82
N VAL A 29 -12.96 3.36 -8.52
CA VAL A 29 -14.11 4.10 -8.03
C VAL A 29 -13.69 5.54 -7.73
N GLY A 30 -12.55 5.71 -7.08
CA GLY A 30 -12.05 7.04 -6.75
C GLY A 30 -11.17 7.04 -5.52
N ARG A 31 -10.64 8.20 -5.20
CA ARG A 31 -9.76 8.37 -4.05
C ARG A 31 -10.57 8.28 -2.78
N VAL A 32 -10.01 7.62 -1.77
CA VAL A 32 -10.64 7.48 -0.46
C VAL A 32 -9.57 7.60 0.61
N ARG A 33 -10.02 7.76 1.85
CA ARG A 33 -9.13 7.90 3.00
C ARG A 33 -9.50 6.88 4.06
N LEU A 34 -8.49 6.26 4.65
CA LEU A 34 -8.66 5.35 5.77
C LEU A 34 -8.08 6.02 7.01
N ASP A 35 -8.93 6.33 7.98
CA ASP A 35 -8.49 6.98 9.22
C ASP A 35 -7.93 5.96 10.20
N GLY A 36 -7.01 6.40 11.03
CA GLY A 36 -6.50 5.60 12.14
C GLY A 36 -5.33 4.71 11.79
N TYR A 37 -4.69 4.97 10.65
CA TYR A 37 -3.57 4.15 10.17
C TYR A 37 -2.51 5.04 9.54
N ARG A 38 -1.29 4.51 9.41
CA ARG A 38 -0.21 5.16 8.68
C ARG A 38 0.49 4.15 7.79
N LEU A 39 1.20 4.64 6.80
CA LEU A 39 1.99 3.79 5.91
C LEU A 39 3.32 3.42 6.54
N ALA A 40 3.80 2.24 6.24
CA ALA A 40 5.12 1.81 6.66
C ALA A 40 5.72 0.86 5.65
N PHE A 41 7.05 0.94 5.43
CA PHE A 41 7.76 -0.03 4.60
C PHE A 41 8.36 -1.09 5.52
N ARG A 42 8.03 -2.34 5.26
CA ARG A 42 8.41 -3.46 6.12
C ARG A 42 8.83 -4.68 5.32
N ARG A 43 9.54 -5.56 5.96
CA ARG A 43 9.99 -6.86 5.50
C ARG A 43 11.44 -6.83 5.05
N THR A 44 12.29 -7.50 5.82
CA THR A 44 13.73 -7.58 5.52
C THR A 44 13.96 -8.19 4.15
N GLY A 45 14.87 -7.61 3.40
CA GLY A 45 15.21 -8.12 2.08
C GLY A 45 14.46 -7.43 0.95
N GLY A 46 13.78 -6.37 1.24
CA GLY A 46 13.07 -5.61 0.22
C GLY A 46 11.72 -5.18 0.76
N GLY A 47 11.64 -3.94 1.20
CA GLY A 47 10.46 -3.43 1.87
C GLY A 47 9.27 -3.26 0.96
N TYR A 48 8.11 -3.59 1.47
CA TYR A 48 6.83 -3.33 0.81
C TYR A 48 5.97 -2.52 1.76
N LEU A 49 4.99 -1.83 1.22
CA LEU A 49 4.09 -1.03 2.04
C LEU A 49 3.09 -1.89 2.79
N THR A 50 2.85 -1.53 4.02
CA THR A 50 1.71 -1.99 4.79
C THR A 50 1.15 -0.80 5.53
N ILE A 51 0.06 -1.00 6.26
CA ILE A 51 -0.50 0.04 7.11
C ILE A 51 -0.46 -0.46 8.55
N LEU A 52 -0.16 0.44 9.45
CA LEU A 52 -0.08 0.15 10.88
C LEU A 52 -1.05 1.07 11.60
N PRO A 53 -1.69 0.60 12.68
CA PRO A 53 -2.58 1.48 13.44
C PRO A 53 -1.85 2.71 13.94
N ASP A 54 -2.46 3.87 13.80
CA ASP A 54 -1.86 5.12 14.22
C ASP A 54 -2.98 6.13 14.42
N LYS A 55 -3.45 6.26 15.64
CA LYS A 55 -4.56 7.13 15.95
C LYS A 55 -4.24 8.56 15.58
N GLY A 56 -5.17 9.21 14.92
CA GLY A 56 -4.98 10.59 14.50
C GLY A 56 -4.35 10.76 13.13
N ASN A 57 -3.92 9.67 12.52
CA ASN A 57 -3.33 9.72 11.18
C ASN A 57 -4.32 9.12 10.17
N HIS A 58 -4.00 9.19 8.90
CA HIS A 58 -4.83 8.58 7.88
C HIS A 58 -3.98 8.18 6.67
N VAL A 59 -4.52 7.29 5.86
CA VAL A 59 -3.87 6.82 4.64
C VAL A 59 -4.78 7.14 3.46
N ASP A 60 -4.23 7.82 2.47
CA ASP A 60 -4.95 8.09 1.23
C ASP A 60 -4.71 6.95 0.26
N GLY A 61 -5.73 6.54 -0.44
CA GLY A 61 -5.60 5.47 -1.41
C GLY A 61 -6.69 5.52 -2.45
N LEU A 62 -6.79 4.43 -3.20
CA LEU A 62 -7.73 4.32 -4.30
C LEU A 62 -8.68 3.16 -4.03
N LEU A 63 -9.95 3.40 -4.25
CA LEU A 63 -10.96 2.36 -4.10
C LEU A 63 -11.22 1.75 -5.47
N TRP A 64 -11.19 0.43 -5.52
CA TRP A 64 -11.41 -0.33 -6.75
C TRP A 64 -12.61 -1.26 -6.57
N LYS A 65 -13.31 -1.53 -7.67
CA LYS A 65 -14.24 -2.65 -7.71
C LYS A 65 -13.52 -3.78 -8.42
N VAL A 66 -13.46 -4.95 -7.80
CA VAL A 66 -12.70 -6.09 -8.34
C VAL A 66 -13.61 -7.31 -8.47
N SER A 67 -13.40 -8.10 -9.51
CA SER A 67 -14.16 -9.33 -9.74
C SER A 67 -13.61 -10.46 -8.88
N ALA A 68 -14.30 -11.58 -8.85
CA ALA A 68 -13.81 -12.75 -8.12
C ALA A 68 -12.46 -13.24 -8.68
N GLN A 69 -12.27 -13.14 -9.98
CA GLN A 69 -10.99 -13.53 -10.58
C GLN A 69 -9.91 -12.55 -10.18
N ASP A 70 -10.23 -11.26 -10.16
CA ASP A 70 -9.28 -10.24 -9.70
C ASP A 70 -8.88 -10.49 -8.25
N GLU A 71 -9.83 -10.91 -7.40
CA GLU A 71 -9.50 -11.19 -6.01
C GLU A 71 -8.50 -12.34 -5.90
N GLN A 72 -8.64 -13.35 -6.74
CA GLN A 72 -7.69 -14.45 -6.73
C GLN A 72 -6.30 -13.98 -7.14
N ALA A 73 -6.24 -13.12 -8.15
CA ALA A 73 -4.96 -12.57 -8.60
C ALA A 73 -4.33 -11.71 -7.50
N LEU A 74 -5.13 -10.92 -6.81
CA LEU A 74 -4.63 -10.11 -5.70
C LEU A 74 -4.13 -10.98 -4.56
N ASN A 75 -4.90 -12.01 -4.19
CA ASN A 75 -4.48 -12.93 -3.14
C ASN A 75 -3.12 -13.54 -3.47
N HIS A 76 -2.94 -13.95 -4.71
CA HIS A 76 -1.68 -14.54 -5.14
C HIS A 76 -0.55 -13.50 -5.08
N TYR A 77 -0.81 -12.32 -5.60
CA TYR A 77 0.19 -11.26 -5.63
C TYR A 77 0.64 -10.86 -4.22
N GLU A 78 -0.30 -10.82 -3.28
CA GLU A 78 0.01 -10.39 -1.92
C GLU A 78 0.53 -11.54 -1.06
N GLY A 79 0.57 -12.74 -1.56
CA GLY A 79 0.99 -13.89 -0.76
C GLY A 79 0.02 -14.18 0.38
N PHE A 80 -1.27 -13.97 0.14
CA PHE A 80 -2.31 -14.25 1.13
C PHE A 80 -2.47 -15.75 1.28
N PRO A 81 -2.58 -16.28 2.49
CA PRO A 81 -2.68 -15.55 3.76
C PRO A 81 -1.37 -15.44 4.55
N HIS A 82 -0.27 -15.90 3.98
CA HIS A 82 0.99 -15.95 4.73
C HIS A 82 1.67 -14.60 4.88
N PHE A 83 1.92 -13.91 3.78
CA PHE A 83 2.65 -12.66 3.83
C PHE A 83 1.72 -11.52 4.23
N TYR A 84 0.55 -11.43 3.57
CA TYR A 84 -0.47 -10.45 3.92
C TYR A 84 -1.74 -11.16 4.34
N ALA A 85 -2.46 -10.56 5.29
CA ALA A 85 -3.80 -10.98 5.67
C ALA A 85 -4.79 -10.04 5.04
N ARG A 86 -6.06 -10.40 5.04
CA ARG A 86 -7.14 -9.54 4.55
C ARG A 86 -7.96 -9.06 5.72
N ARG A 87 -8.39 -7.82 5.64
CA ARG A 87 -9.24 -7.21 6.66
C ARG A 87 -10.33 -6.44 5.93
N THR A 88 -11.38 -6.08 6.67
CA THR A 88 -12.41 -5.17 6.17
C THR A 88 -12.22 -3.84 6.90
N VAL A 89 -12.20 -2.77 6.16
CA VAL A 89 -12.03 -1.44 6.74
C VAL A 89 -13.09 -0.49 6.20
N ASP A 90 -13.33 0.60 6.93
CA ASP A 90 -14.24 1.64 6.49
C ASP A 90 -13.41 2.77 5.93
N VAL A 91 -13.67 3.15 4.69
CA VAL A 91 -12.96 4.23 4.03
C VAL A 91 -13.96 5.31 3.63
N GLN A 92 -13.47 6.53 3.45
CA GLN A 92 -14.33 7.67 3.15
C GLN A 92 -13.87 8.38 1.90
N GLY A 93 -14.79 8.73 1.05
CA GLY A 93 -14.49 9.53 -0.14
C GLY A 93 -15.67 10.39 -0.51
N LYS A 94 -15.44 11.68 -0.72
CA LYS A 94 -16.47 12.62 -1.13
C LYS A 94 -17.70 12.57 -0.23
N GLY A 95 -17.45 12.43 1.07
CA GLY A 95 -18.55 12.43 2.04
C GLY A 95 -19.29 11.10 2.14
N VAL A 96 -18.84 10.06 1.45
CA VAL A 96 -19.50 8.78 1.45
C VAL A 96 -18.57 7.73 2.04
N GLY A 97 -19.11 6.90 2.93
CA GLY A 97 -18.35 5.81 3.53
C GLY A 97 -18.56 4.53 2.76
N HIS A 98 -17.51 3.72 2.70
CA HIS A 98 -17.55 2.42 2.04
C HIS A 98 -16.83 1.40 2.89
N GLN A 99 -17.31 0.18 2.88
CA GLN A 99 -16.57 -0.93 3.46
C GLN A 99 -15.78 -1.61 2.35
N ALA A 100 -14.51 -1.81 2.58
CA ALA A 100 -13.64 -2.38 1.55
C ALA A 100 -12.69 -3.40 2.16
N MET A 101 -12.27 -4.36 1.35
CA MET A 101 -11.21 -5.27 1.79
C MET A 101 -9.87 -4.58 1.64
N VAL A 102 -8.92 -4.95 2.47
CA VAL A 102 -7.56 -4.40 2.43
C VAL A 102 -6.59 -5.50 2.83
N TYR A 103 -5.39 -5.45 2.28
CA TYR A 103 -4.33 -6.39 2.67
C TYR A 103 -3.41 -5.71 3.68
N VAL A 104 -3.12 -6.41 4.76
CA VAL A 104 -2.18 -5.91 5.77
C VAL A 104 -1.13 -6.97 6.03
N MET A 105 0.10 -6.55 6.20
CA MET A 105 1.23 -7.47 6.35
C MET A 105 1.17 -8.18 7.69
N ASN A 106 1.50 -9.46 7.68
CA ASN A 106 1.51 -10.27 8.89
C ASN A 106 2.82 -10.14 9.66
N ALA A 107 2.78 -10.51 10.94
CA ALA A 107 4.01 -10.68 11.69
C ALA A 107 4.69 -11.96 11.21
N PRO A 108 6.00 -12.07 11.24
CA PRO A 108 6.92 -11.06 11.79
C PRO A 108 7.28 -9.96 10.81
N TYR A 109 6.84 -10.07 9.55
CA TYR A 109 7.27 -9.16 8.51
C TYR A 109 6.92 -7.70 8.83
N LYS A 110 5.74 -7.46 9.39
CA LYS A 110 5.31 -6.10 9.68
C LYS A 110 6.16 -5.42 10.73
N ASP A 111 7.00 -6.19 11.42
CA ASP A 111 7.88 -5.65 12.45
C ASP A 111 9.32 -5.50 11.96
N GLU A 112 9.57 -5.66 10.66
CA GLU A 112 10.90 -5.61 10.09
C GLU A 112 11.03 -4.40 9.17
N PRO A 113 11.43 -3.23 9.70
CA PRO A 113 11.56 -2.05 8.84
C PRO A 113 12.59 -2.29 7.75
N GLU A 114 12.25 -1.85 6.56
CA GLU A 114 13.15 -2.04 5.42
C GLU A 114 12.77 -1.07 4.32
N ARG A 115 13.75 -0.44 3.70
CA ARG A 115 13.50 0.46 2.58
C ARG A 115 13.04 -0.35 1.36
N PRO A 116 12.22 0.24 0.52
CA PRO A 116 11.78 -0.44 -0.70
C PRO A 116 12.91 -0.50 -1.73
N SER A 117 12.79 -1.42 -2.68
CA SER A 117 13.65 -1.40 -3.85
C SER A 117 13.31 -0.15 -4.66
N ARG A 118 14.23 0.26 -5.53
CA ARG A 118 13.98 1.40 -6.39
C ARG A 118 12.78 1.13 -7.31
N TYR A 119 12.66 -0.08 -7.81
CA TYR A 119 11.56 -0.43 -8.70
C TYR A 119 10.22 -0.28 -7.98
N TYR A 120 10.10 -0.82 -6.76
CA TYR A 120 8.85 -0.75 -6.01
C TYR A 120 8.52 0.71 -5.66
N TRP A 121 9.54 1.46 -5.22
CA TRP A 121 9.38 2.87 -4.88
C TRP A 121 8.82 3.64 -6.09
N ASN A 122 9.43 3.44 -7.25
CA ASN A 122 8.99 4.16 -8.46
C ASN A 122 7.57 3.75 -8.86
N THR A 123 7.23 2.48 -8.71
CA THR A 123 5.90 1.99 -9.03
C THR A 123 4.85 2.69 -8.16
N VAL A 124 5.13 2.80 -6.87
CA VAL A 124 4.20 3.43 -5.94
C VAL A 124 4.07 4.92 -6.21
N LEU A 125 5.19 5.60 -6.44
CA LEU A 125 5.14 7.04 -6.72
C LEU A 125 4.38 7.34 -8.01
N GLU A 126 4.56 6.51 -9.02
CA GLU A 126 3.83 6.70 -10.27
C GLU A 126 2.33 6.52 -10.03
N GLY A 127 1.93 5.56 -9.19
CA GLY A 127 0.54 5.39 -8.82
C GLY A 127 -0.02 6.61 -8.12
N CYS A 128 0.76 7.21 -7.22
CA CYS A 128 0.34 8.45 -6.56
C CYS A 128 0.14 9.55 -7.58
N ARG A 129 1.08 9.70 -8.52
CA ARG A 129 0.98 10.73 -9.55
C ARG A 129 -0.25 10.52 -10.42
N GLN A 130 -0.49 9.28 -10.83
CA GLN A 130 -1.62 8.97 -11.70
C GLN A 130 -2.95 9.29 -11.06
N ASN A 131 -3.04 9.20 -9.73
CA ASN A 131 -4.29 9.36 -9.02
C ASN A 131 -4.38 10.65 -8.21
N GLY A 132 -3.38 11.51 -8.30
CA GLY A 132 -3.37 12.76 -7.55
C GLY A 132 -3.27 12.57 -6.05
N ILE A 133 -2.64 11.49 -5.61
CA ILE A 133 -2.46 11.19 -4.19
C ILE A 133 -1.16 11.83 -3.73
N PRO A 134 -1.17 12.52 -2.57
CA PRO A 134 0.06 13.17 -2.10
C PRO A 134 1.18 12.17 -1.85
N MET A 135 2.39 12.52 -2.24
CA MET A 135 3.56 11.66 -2.06
C MET A 135 4.20 11.81 -0.70
N GLN A 136 3.86 12.86 0.03
CA GLN A 136 4.50 13.13 1.31
C GLN A 136 4.40 11.96 2.29
N PRO A 137 3.25 11.29 2.46
CA PRO A 137 3.21 10.16 3.38
C PRO A 137 4.13 9.02 2.96
N MET A 138 4.37 8.83 1.65
CA MET A 138 5.31 7.83 1.18
C MET A 138 6.74 8.20 1.57
N LEU A 139 7.09 9.47 1.44
CA LEU A 139 8.42 9.93 1.85
C LEU A 139 8.62 9.76 3.34
N GLU A 140 7.58 10.05 4.13
CA GLU A 140 7.69 9.88 5.58
C GLU A 140 7.89 8.42 5.94
N ALA A 141 7.17 7.52 5.27
CA ALA A 141 7.32 6.09 5.50
C ALA A 141 8.72 5.62 5.12
N TRP A 142 9.28 6.16 4.02
CA TRP A 142 10.64 5.81 3.61
C TRP A 142 11.65 6.25 4.66
N ARG A 143 11.48 7.48 5.17
CA ARG A 143 12.41 8.01 6.16
C ARG A 143 12.35 7.22 7.47
N GLU A 144 11.16 6.81 7.86
CA GLU A 144 11.00 6.02 9.06
C GLU A 144 11.73 4.68 8.91
N ALA A 145 11.57 4.02 7.77
CA ALA A 145 12.23 2.76 7.52
C ALA A 145 13.74 2.93 7.46
N GLU A 146 14.21 3.99 6.82
CA GLU A 146 15.62 4.25 6.69
C GLU A 146 16.26 4.48 8.05
N GLN A 147 15.60 5.26 8.90
CA GLN A 147 16.12 5.48 10.22
C GLN A 147 16.14 4.23 11.07
N ALA A 148 15.12 3.42 10.98
CA ALA A 148 15.03 2.22 11.77
C ALA A 148 16.03 1.15 11.35
N CYS A 149 16.40 1.13 10.04
CA CYS A 149 17.35 0.16 9.54
C CYS A 149 18.78 0.60 9.69
N ARG A 150 19.03 1.90 9.87
CA ARG A 150 20.37 2.43 9.85
C ARG A 150 21.16 1.96 11.05
N PRO A 151 22.37 1.40 10.84
CA PRO A 151 23.16 0.99 11.95
C PRO A 151 23.60 2.19 12.75
N GLN A 152 23.73 1.98 14.06
CA GLN A 152 24.09 3.02 14.90
C GLN A 152 25.41 3.58 14.57
N LYS A 153 26.40 2.81 14.18
CA LYS A 153 27.66 3.27 13.95
C LYS A 153 27.94 3.68 12.62
N HIS A 154 27.23 3.44 11.67
CA HIS A 154 27.56 3.77 10.36
C HIS A 154 26.65 4.70 9.80
N ARG A 155 27.15 5.61 9.09
CA ARG A 155 26.39 6.52 8.45
C ARG A 155 26.60 6.29 7.06
N ASP A 156 26.42 5.28 6.55
CA ASP A 156 26.69 5.05 5.32
C ASP A 156 26.19 5.87 4.40
N THR A 157 26.68 5.80 3.33
CA THR A 157 26.19 6.43 2.28
C THR A 157 24.94 5.86 1.92
N PHE A 158 23.95 6.52 1.74
CA PHE A 158 22.78 6.00 1.21
C PHE A 158 22.20 7.06 0.34
N GLU A 159 21.27 6.71 -0.54
CA GLU A 159 20.70 7.61 -1.47
C GLU A 159 19.27 7.80 -1.20
N SER A 160 18.83 9.01 -1.15
CA SER A 160 17.44 9.33 -0.92
C SER A 160 16.62 8.90 -2.11
N PRO A 161 15.43 8.35 -1.89
CA PRO A 161 14.60 7.92 -3.00
C PRO A 161 14.04 9.07 -3.83
N ASP A 162 14.12 10.29 -3.33
CA ASP A 162 13.63 11.42 -4.10
C ASP A 162 14.73 12.09 -4.90
N ARG A 163 15.93 11.51 -5.02
CA ARG A 163 16.95 12.04 -5.85
C ARG A 163 16.82 11.61 -7.26
#